data_1d5cc1e5ff1c8c37c2c99a7b73d632bd
#
_entry.id   1d5cc1e5ff1c8c37c2c99a7b73d632bd
#
_cell.length_a   1.000
_cell.length_b   1.000
_cell.length_c   1.000
_cell.angle_alpha   90.00
_cell.angle_beta   90.00
_cell.angle_gamma   90.00
#
_symmetry.space_group_name_H-M   'P 1'
#
loop_
_entity.id
_entity.type
_entity.pdbx_description
1 polymer ?
#
loop_
_entity_poly.entity_id
_entity_poly.type
_entity_poly.pdbx_seq_one_letter_code
_entity_poly.pdbx_strand_id
1 'polypeptide(L)'
;MARKRKTRNYFEPQRHPDHPRPVTRRQLIAQGFRAGTATVVGAGVFSLFANPRAAYAALAPDLEALKTACGIATQGAGKIPFICFDLAGGANMAGSNVLVGGPGGQLDFLSTAGYNKLGLPGDMIPPVISAVTAQDHIDQTMGLAFHSDSAFLRGMLTNVSTGTAININGAVIPARSENDTGNNPHNPMYGIARAGADGSLLGLIGSRNSDSGGNSMAPVMMINAGDRPTKVDRPSDVTGLVDTGALVGLLNQADAVKVLESIQRVSDMKLQRVSTKLTVTQDDVIKDLVNCGYVKSADIADRFGDPSSLNPSIDTDIVGPTGIFTQAEYDSDDEFRKTAAVMKLVINGFAGAGTITMGGYDYHGGRRAEGEVKDFRAGRCMGACLEYAARVGVPLMMYVFSDGSLSSDGAIDNSVDGRGKGEWTSDNQSTAASFFLVYNPGGRATLTGGTPEQQARRQQLGYFRGDGSVETAATPAANNVNLLVETVLLNYMALHGEQGNFATLFPNNGLGSTTLRDSLTAFAPIVNGTI
;
A
#
# COMPACT_ATOMS: atom_id res chain seq x y z
N MET A 1 28.04 -54.87 -47.66
CA MET A 1 28.33 -53.51 -47.13
C MET A 1 27.24 -53.11 -46.14
N ALA A 2 27.51 -53.12 -44.83
CA ALA A 2 26.56 -52.80 -43.79
C ALA A 2 26.46 -51.26 -43.62
N ARG A 3 25.26 -50.67 -43.79
CA ARG A 3 25.02 -49.25 -43.52
C ARG A 3 25.15 -48.99 -42.02
N LYS A 4 26.16 -48.21 -41.58
CA LYS A 4 26.29 -47.70 -40.21
C LYS A 4 25.04 -46.89 -39.88
N ARG A 5 24.24 -47.32 -38.89
CA ARG A 5 23.19 -46.51 -38.27
C ARG A 5 23.86 -45.30 -37.58
N LYS A 6 23.57 -44.09 -38.05
CA LYS A 6 23.91 -42.85 -37.34
C LYS A 6 23.20 -42.87 -35.99
N THR A 7 23.93 -42.85 -34.91
CA THR A 7 23.40 -42.59 -33.57
C THR A 7 22.74 -41.21 -33.56
N ARG A 8 21.42 -41.15 -33.30
CA ARG A 8 20.69 -39.91 -33.16
C ARG A 8 21.21 -39.16 -31.92
N ASN A 9 21.57 -37.89 -32.10
CA ASN A 9 21.88 -37.02 -30.99
C ASN A 9 20.55 -36.61 -30.34
N TYR A 10 20.38 -36.86 -29.04
CA TYR A 10 19.14 -36.63 -28.29
C TYR A 10 18.70 -35.15 -28.26
N PHE A 11 19.62 -34.23 -28.57
CA PHE A 11 19.39 -32.77 -28.62
C PHE A 11 19.20 -32.22 -30.06
N GLU A 12 19.16 -33.06 -31.09
CA GLU A 12 18.77 -32.59 -32.42
C GLU A 12 17.22 -32.49 -32.52
N PRO A 13 16.66 -31.32 -32.91
CA PRO A 13 15.22 -31.17 -33.08
C PRO A 13 14.72 -32.16 -34.14
N GLN A 14 13.62 -32.85 -33.86
CA GLN A 14 13.01 -33.79 -34.79
C GLN A 14 12.52 -33.03 -36.02
N ARG A 15 12.94 -33.44 -37.20
CA ARG A 15 12.49 -32.91 -38.49
C ARG A 15 11.24 -33.66 -38.94
N HIS A 16 10.13 -32.95 -39.07
CA HIS A 16 8.99 -33.44 -39.80
C HIS A 16 9.12 -32.98 -41.27
N PRO A 17 8.82 -33.80 -42.28
CA PRO A 17 8.97 -33.42 -43.69
C PRO A 17 8.15 -32.19 -44.10
N ASP A 18 7.02 -31.98 -43.45
CA ASP A 18 6.07 -30.91 -43.76
C ASP A 18 6.20 -29.68 -42.86
N HIS A 19 7.21 -29.59 -41.99
CA HIS A 19 7.44 -28.43 -41.13
C HIS A 19 8.74 -27.72 -41.46
N PRO A 20 8.72 -26.36 -41.53
CA PRO A 20 9.95 -25.59 -41.62
C PRO A 20 10.85 -25.86 -40.38
N ARG A 21 12.15 -25.75 -40.54
CA ARG A 21 13.10 -25.97 -39.44
C ARG A 21 12.75 -25.10 -38.25
N PRO A 22 12.71 -25.68 -37.02
CA PRO A 22 12.59 -24.85 -35.81
C PRO A 22 13.73 -23.83 -35.82
N VAL A 23 13.38 -22.56 -35.65
CA VAL A 23 14.35 -21.47 -35.52
C VAL A 23 14.84 -21.40 -34.08
N THR A 24 16.15 -21.25 -33.90
CA THR A 24 16.73 -21.00 -32.59
C THR A 24 16.31 -19.61 -32.10
N ARG A 25 16.32 -19.39 -30.77
CA ARG A 25 16.07 -18.04 -30.20
C ARG A 25 16.93 -16.97 -30.88
N ARG A 26 18.19 -17.26 -31.19
CA ARG A 26 19.10 -16.35 -31.88
C ARG A 26 18.64 -16.05 -33.33
N GLN A 27 18.08 -17.03 -34.02
CA GLN A 27 17.57 -16.86 -35.39
C GLN A 27 16.23 -16.09 -35.38
N LEU A 28 15.38 -16.27 -34.36
CA LEU A 28 14.15 -15.52 -34.18
C LEU A 28 14.46 -14.03 -33.91
N ILE A 29 15.39 -13.75 -33.04
CA ILE A 29 15.88 -12.38 -32.75
C ILE A 29 16.48 -11.76 -34.03
N ALA A 30 17.32 -12.51 -34.77
CA ALA A 30 17.90 -12.02 -36.03
C ALA A 30 16.85 -11.77 -37.13
N GLN A 31 15.75 -12.51 -37.16
CA GLN A 31 14.62 -12.27 -38.07
C GLN A 31 13.82 -11.04 -37.68
N GLY A 32 13.61 -10.80 -36.38
CA GLY A 32 13.03 -9.58 -35.84
C GLY A 32 13.87 -8.34 -36.18
N PHE A 33 15.20 -8.46 -36.03
CA PHE A 33 16.15 -7.41 -36.41
C PHE A 33 16.08 -7.05 -37.90
N ARG A 34 15.98 -8.04 -38.80
CA ARG A 34 15.88 -7.82 -40.25
C ARG A 34 14.53 -7.21 -40.68
N ALA A 35 13.46 -7.54 -39.97
CA ALA A 35 12.14 -6.94 -40.21
C ALA A 35 12.05 -5.51 -39.66
N GLY A 36 12.65 -5.25 -38.49
CA GLY A 36 12.67 -3.94 -37.86
C GLY A 36 13.50 -2.88 -38.62
N THR A 37 14.65 -3.29 -39.21
CA THR A 37 15.47 -2.37 -40.01
C THR A 37 14.81 -1.89 -41.29
N ALA A 38 13.86 -2.66 -41.84
CA ALA A 38 13.14 -2.25 -43.06
C ALA A 38 12.05 -1.18 -42.80
N THR A 39 11.58 -1.04 -41.57
CA THR A 39 10.54 -0.05 -41.18
C THR A 39 11.09 1.25 -40.59
N VAL A 40 12.36 1.28 -40.16
CA VAL A 40 12.98 2.42 -39.46
C VAL A 40 13.53 3.52 -40.40
N VAL A 41 13.61 3.29 -41.71
CA VAL A 41 14.21 4.27 -42.66
C VAL A 41 13.23 5.39 -43.10
N GLY A 42 12.00 5.40 -42.63
CA GLY A 42 11.01 6.42 -43.01
C GLY A 42 10.46 7.21 -41.82
N ALA A 43 10.98 8.36 -41.49
CA ALA A 43 10.35 9.48 -40.78
C ALA A 43 10.70 9.75 -39.31
N GLY A 44 11.66 9.07 -38.63
CA GLY A 44 11.86 9.26 -37.19
C GLY A 44 13.15 9.90 -36.69
N VAL A 45 14.08 10.30 -37.57
CA VAL A 45 15.45 10.72 -37.13
C VAL A 45 15.58 12.17 -36.69
N PHE A 46 14.61 13.02 -36.96
CA PHE A 46 14.73 14.46 -36.70
C PHE A 46 14.21 14.96 -35.35
N SER A 47 13.50 14.16 -34.54
CA SER A 47 13.00 14.59 -33.23
C SER A 47 13.91 14.26 -32.03
N LEU A 48 14.97 13.50 -32.24
CA LEU A 48 15.89 13.00 -31.18
C LEU A 48 16.85 14.07 -30.60
N PHE A 49 16.93 15.25 -31.21
CA PHE A 49 17.87 16.29 -30.78
C PHE A 49 17.27 17.46 -30.01
N ALA A 50 15.98 17.48 -29.76
CA ALA A 50 15.31 18.66 -29.23
C ALA A 50 15.10 18.68 -27.71
N ASN A 51 15.22 17.59 -26.96
CA ASN A 51 15.06 17.64 -25.51
C ASN A 51 15.70 16.43 -24.77
N PRO A 52 16.85 16.61 -24.08
CA PRO A 52 17.53 15.51 -23.36
C PRO A 52 16.75 14.95 -22.16
N ARG A 53 15.71 15.63 -21.68
CA ARG A 53 14.83 15.18 -20.60
C ARG A 53 13.58 14.43 -21.08
N ALA A 54 13.32 14.41 -22.37
CA ALA A 54 12.18 13.72 -22.99
C ALA A 54 12.58 12.38 -23.65
N ALA A 55 13.74 11.84 -23.34
CA ALA A 55 14.22 10.57 -23.88
C ALA A 55 13.75 9.36 -23.02
N TYR A 56 12.51 9.37 -22.57
CA TYR A 56 11.82 8.10 -22.34
C TYR A 56 11.42 7.57 -23.72
N ALA A 57 11.85 6.37 -24.05
CA ALA A 57 11.47 5.70 -25.26
C ALA A 57 9.98 5.37 -25.16
N ALA A 58 9.11 6.30 -25.53
CA ALA A 58 7.68 6.03 -25.55
C ALA A 58 7.39 4.87 -26.50
N LEU A 59 6.55 3.92 -26.05
CA LEU A 59 6.05 2.85 -26.92
C LEU A 59 5.46 3.44 -28.21
N ALA A 60 5.60 2.71 -29.29
CA ALA A 60 4.95 3.09 -30.53
C ALA A 60 3.43 3.19 -30.34
N PRO A 61 2.74 4.16 -30.99
CA PRO A 61 1.33 4.43 -30.75
C PRO A 61 0.38 3.23 -30.92
N ASP A 62 0.73 2.28 -31.77
CA ASP A 62 0.00 1.03 -31.97
C ASP A 62 0.08 0.10 -30.74
N LEU A 63 1.22 0.01 -30.08
CA LEU A 63 1.37 -0.77 -28.85
C LEU A 63 0.76 -0.02 -27.66
N GLU A 64 0.89 1.30 -27.61
CA GLU A 64 0.28 2.11 -26.56
C GLU A 64 -1.25 1.93 -26.54
N ALA A 65 -1.89 1.90 -27.73
CA ALA A 65 -3.32 1.62 -27.86
C ALA A 65 -3.71 0.21 -27.37
N LEU A 66 -2.82 -0.78 -27.51
CA LEU A 66 -3.07 -2.15 -27.04
C LEU A 66 -2.97 -2.31 -25.52
N LYS A 67 -2.30 -1.42 -24.81
CA LYS A 67 -2.16 -1.50 -23.35
C LYS A 67 -3.50 -1.59 -22.63
N THR A 68 -4.44 -0.71 -23.01
CA THR A 68 -5.79 -0.71 -22.44
C THR A 68 -6.53 -2.01 -22.70
N ALA A 69 -6.47 -2.52 -23.94
CA ALA A 69 -7.09 -3.78 -24.33
C ALA A 69 -6.47 -4.98 -23.58
N CYS A 70 -5.18 -4.89 -23.25
CA CYS A 70 -4.46 -5.91 -22.49
C CYS A 70 -4.58 -5.78 -20.97
N GLY A 71 -5.35 -4.83 -20.46
CA GLY A 71 -5.49 -4.61 -19.02
C GLY A 71 -4.18 -4.19 -18.34
N ILE A 72 -3.26 -3.57 -19.09
CA ILE A 72 -2.02 -3.06 -18.52
C ILE A 72 -2.35 -1.75 -17.81
N ALA A 73 -2.33 -1.80 -16.48
CA ALA A 73 -2.67 -0.67 -15.64
C ALA A 73 -1.73 0.52 -15.88
N THR A 74 -2.30 1.70 -15.95
CA THR A 74 -1.56 2.94 -15.75
C THR A 74 -1.05 3.00 -14.31
N GLN A 75 -0.13 3.91 -14.03
CA GLN A 75 0.45 4.05 -12.70
C GLN A 75 -0.64 4.19 -11.63
N GLY A 76 -0.71 3.22 -10.69
CA GLY A 76 -1.71 3.17 -9.62
C GLY A 76 -3.17 3.01 -10.07
N ALA A 77 -3.44 2.66 -11.35
CA ALA A 77 -4.77 2.70 -11.96
C ALA A 77 -5.52 4.05 -11.73
N GLY A 78 -4.79 5.11 -11.40
CA GLY A 78 -5.33 6.41 -11.02
C GLY A 78 -5.99 6.45 -9.65
N LYS A 79 -5.83 5.42 -8.82
CA LYS A 79 -6.37 5.40 -7.45
C LYS A 79 -5.35 5.95 -6.44
N ILE A 80 -5.86 6.50 -5.35
CA ILE A 80 -5.04 6.96 -4.23
C ILE A 80 -4.21 5.79 -3.71
N PRO A 81 -2.87 5.89 -3.64
CA PRO A 81 -2.03 4.90 -3.01
C PRO A 81 -2.52 4.54 -1.60
N PHE A 82 -2.55 3.23 -1.31
CA PHE A 82 -3.01 2.73 -0.02
C PHE A 82 -1.94 1.87 0.64
N ILE A 83 -1.53 2.24 1.85
CA ILE A 83 -0.60 1.47 2.68
C ILE A 83 -1.25 1.18 4.01
N CYS A 84 -1.21 -0.08 4.46
CA CYS A 84 -1.59 -0.38 5.83
C CYS A 84 -0.40 -0.87 6.66
N PHE A 85 -0.40 -0.46 7.94
CA PHE A 85 0.51 -0.93 8.98
C PHE A 85 -0.22 -1.95 9.84
N ASP A 86 0.27 -3.18 9.81
CA ASP A 86 -0.17 -4.32 10.61
C ASP A 86 0.79 -4.48 11.78
N LEU A 87 0.44 -3.90 12.94
CA LEU A 87 1.23 -3.96 14.16
C LEU A 87 0.89 -5.24 14.94
N ALA A 88 1.60 -6.32 14.59
CA ALA A 88 1.25 -7.67 15.00
C ALA A 88 1.55 -7.94 16.46
N GLY A 89 0.52 -8.30 17.24
CA GLY A 89 0.63 -8.75 18.63
C GLY A 89 -0.26 -8.02 19.63
N GLY A 90 -0.89 -6.88 19.30
CA GLY A 90 -1.78 -6.17 20.21
C GLY A 90 -1.31 -4.78 20.64
N ALA A 91 -0.82 -3.96 19.70
CA ALA A 91 -0.46 -2.58 19.98
C ALA A 91 -1.66 -1.76 20.48
N ASN A 92 -1.46 -0.91 21.47
CA ASN A 92 -2.48 0.03 21.90
C ASN A 92 -2.44 1.32 21.05
N MET A 93 -3.51 1.55 20.30
CA MET A 93 -3.69 2.78 19.52
C MET A 93 -4.35 3.89 20.34
N ALA A 94 -5.32 3.54 21.20
CA ALA A 94 -6.16 4.48 21.90
C ALA A 94 -5.49 5.09 23.15
N GLY A 95 -5.78 6.33 23.44
CA GLY A 95 -5.34 7.04 24.64
C GLY A 95 -3.92 7.55 24.55
N SER A 96 -2.94 6.76 24.88
CA SER A 96 -1.54 7.21 24.94
C SER A 96 -0.88 7.45 23.58
N ASN A 97 -1.53 7.05 22.49
CA ASN A 97 -1.12 7.38 21.12
C ASN A 97 -2.17 8.31 20.47
N VAL A 98 -3.25 7.76 19.90
CA VAL A 98 -4.35 8.54 19.35
C VAL A 98 -5.35 8.84 20.46
N LEU A 99 -5.71 10.09 20.65
CA LEU A 99 -6.72 10.45 21.62
C LEU A 99 -8.08 9.91 21.19
N VAL A 100 -8.84 9.45 22.18
CA VAL A 100 -10.21 8.97 22.01
C VAL A 100 -11.12 9.58 23.06
N GLY A 101 -12.38 9.78 22.71
CA GLY A 101 -13.36 10.39 23.57
C GLY A 101 -14.73 9.72 23.53
N GLY A 102 -15.69 10.36 24.15
CA GLY A 102 -17.10 9.98 24.21
C GLY A 102 -17.87 10.25 22.91
N PRO A 103 -19.23 10.31 22.97
CA PRO A 103 -20.08 10.49 21.79
C PRO A 103 -19.86 11.79 21.01
N GLY A 104 -19.22 12.79 21.62
CA GLY A 104 -18.87 14.08 21.01
C GLY A 104 -17.59 14.05 20.16
N GLY A 105 -16.86 12.94 20.11
CA GLY A 105 -15.59 12.80 19.38
C GLY A 105 -14.37 12.85 20.30
N GLN A 106 -13.17 12.98 19.72
CA GLN A 106 -11.88 12.87 20.44
C GLN A 106 -11.74 13.85 21.62
N LEU A 107 -12.35 15.03 21.54
CA LEU A 107 -12.27 16.06 22.58
C LEU A 107 -13.45 16.02 23.58
N ASP A 108 -14.33 15.05 23.48
CA ASP A 108 -15.33 14.71 24.51
C ASP A 108 -14.68 13.75 25.51
N PHE A 109 -13.94 14.31 26.46
CA PHE A 109 -12.97 13.57 27.27
C PHE A 109 -13.59 12.50 28.16
N LEU A 110 -12.90 11.38 28.26
CA LEU A 110 -13.22 10.28 29.16
C LEU A 110 -12.93 10.65 30.63
N SER A 111 -13.37 9.82 31.56
CA SER A 111 -12.94 9.95 32.95
C SER A 111 -11.44 9.71 33.13
N THR A 112 -10.87 10.21 34.22
CA THR A 112 -9.48 9.92 34.59
C THR A 112 -9.21 8.41 34.66
N ALA A 113 -10.15 7.64 35.23
CA ALA A 113 -10.05 6.19 35.29
C ALA A 113 -10.04 5.53 33.89
N GLY A 114 -10.83 6.08 32.94
CA GLY A 114 -10.83 5.63 31.57
C GLY A 114 -9.49 5.86 30.88
N TYR A 115 -8.93 7.06 31.02
CA TYR A 115 -7.60 7.33 30.47
C TYR A 115 -6.48 6.55 31.16
N ASN A 116 -6.59 6.31 32.48
CA ASN A 116 -5.63 5.44 33.17
C ASN A 116 -5.60 4.02 32.57
N LYS A 117 -6.78 3.46 32.31
CA LYS A 117 -6.89 2.17 31.62
C LYS A 117 -6.27 2.19 30.21
N LEU A 118 -6.27 3.34 29.54
CA LEU A 118 -5.63 3.58 28.24
C LEU A 118 -4.16 4.04 28.35
N GLY A 119 -3.54 3.85 29.52
CA GLY A 119 -2.12 4.09 29.76
C GLY A 119 -1.72 5.54 30.03
N LEU A 120 -2.66 6.44 30.38
CA LEU A 120 -2.39 7.83 30.73
C LEU A 120 -2.68 8.09 32.20
N PRO A 121 -1.66 8.38 33.04
CA PRO A 121 -1.87 8.79 34.43
C PRO A 121 -2.58 10.14 34.53
N GLY A 122 -3.13 10.44 35.71
CA GLY A 122 -4.03 11.58 35.89
C GLY A 122 -3.44 12.96 35.59
N ASP A 123 -2.13 13.10 35.68
CA ASP A 123 -1.38 14.32 35.32
C ASP A 123 -1.03 14.43 33.83
N MET A 124 -1.29 13.37 33.04
CA MET A 124 -1.05 13.33 31.60
C MET A 124 -2.35 13.18 30.78
N ILE A 125 -3.51 13.21 31.39
CA ILE A 125 -4.78 13.16 30.63
C ILE A 125 -4.98 14.42 29.78
N PRO A 126 -5.69 14.34 28.62
CA PRO A 126 -5.73 15.41 27.62
C PRO A 126 -5.96 16.83 28.12
N PRO A 127 -6.96 17.11 29.00
CA PRO A 127 -7.26 18.48 29.38
C PRO A 127 -6.36 19.05 30.49
N VAL A 128 -5.47 18.25 31.05
CA VAL A 128 -4.58 18.70 32.14
C VAL A 128 -3.41 19.50 31.55
N ILE A 129 -3.13 20.63 32.19
CA ILE A 129 -1.97 21.46 31.82
C ILE A 129 -0.71 20.86 32.44
N SER A 130 0.24 20.50 31.59
CA SER A 130 1.53 19.98 32.01
C SER A 130 2.31 21.03 32.80
N ALA A 131 2.81 20.64 33.96
CA ALA A 131 3.67 21.51 34.79
C ALA A 131 5.04 21.78 34.12
N VAL A 132 5.44 20.98 33.13
CA VAL A 132 6.72 21.12 32.42
C VAL A 132 6.60 21.97 31.16
N THR A 133 5.58 21.72 30.33
CA THR A 133 5.40 22.42 29.04
C THR A 133 4.46 23.61 29.12
N ALA A 134 3.67 23.74 30.18
CA ALA A 134 2.58 24.71 30.31
C ALA A 134 1.51 24.64 29.19
N GLN A 135 1.41 23.47 28.53
CA GLN A 135 0.42 23.15 27.49
C GLN A 135 -0.43 21.97 27.95
N ASP A 136 -1.59 21.79 27.33
CA ASP A 136 -2.35 20.55 27.46
C ASP A 136 -1.64 19.36 26.79
N HIS A 137 -2.20 18.17 26.95
CA HIS A 137 -1.64 16.97 26.36
C HIS A 137 -2.27 16.62 24.99
N ILE A 138 -2.63 17.62 24.19
CA ILE A 138 -3.26 17.45 22.89
C ILE A 138 -2.36 17.99 21.78
N ASP A 139 -2.16 17.19 20.74
CA ASP A 139 -1.47 17.62 19.53
C ASP A 139 -2.31 17.27 18.29
N GLN A 140 -2.65 18.29 17.50
CA GLN A 140 -3.42 18.19 16.26
C GLN A 140 -2.63 18.66 15.03
N THR A 141 -1.31 18.66 15.11
CA THR A 141 -0.44 19.08 14.00
C THR A 141 -0.79 18.36 12.70
N MET A 142 -1.15 17.08 12.79
CA MET A 142 -1.58 16.25 11.65
C MET A 142 -3.11 16.15 11.50
N GLY A 143 -3.89 17.06 12.09
CA GLY A 143 -5.34 17.07 12.03
C GLY A 143 -6.00 16.15 13.03
N LEU A 144 -5.70 14.85 13.01
CA LEU A 144 -6.15 13.90 14.05
C LEU A 144 -5.53 14.27 15.40
N ALA A 145 -6.31 14.19 16.48
CA ALA A 145 -5.80 14.47 17.82
C ALA A 145 -5.01 13.28 18.35
N PHE A 146 -3.73 13.53 18.62
CA PHE A 146 -2.83 12.62 19.31
C PHE A 146 -2.57 13.12 20.74
N HIS A 147 -2.17 12.23 21.63
CA HIS A 147 -1.56 12.65 22.87
C HIS A 147 -0.23 13.37 22.53
N SER A 148 0.05 14.52 23.17
CA SER A 148 1.23 15.32 22.84
C SER A 148 2.57 14.58 23.04
N ASP A 149 2.59 13.53 23.89
CA ASP A 149 3.71 12.61 24.08
C ASP A 149 3.49 11.26 23.39
N SER A 150 2.61 11.15 22.39
CA SER A 150 2.42 9.93 21.61
C SER A 150 3.71 9.47 20.97
N ALA A 151 4.04 8.19 21.14
CA ALA A 151 5.21 7.60 20.50
C ALA A 151 5.06 7.54 18.97
N PHE A 152 3.87 7.23 18.46
CA PHE A 152 3.59 7.30 17.01
C PHE A 152 3.79 8.71 16.47
N LEU A 153 3.21 9.72 17.11
CA LEU A 153 3.33 11.12 16.66
C LEU A 153 4.79 11.58 16.67
N ARG A 154 5.50 11.37 17.78
CA ARG A 154 6.93 11.73 17.90
C ARG A 154 7.76 11.07 16.78
N GLY A 155 7.49 9.79 16.51
CA GLY A 155 8.12 9.06 15.42
C GLY A 155 7.78 9.66 14.05
N MET A 156 6.52 9.94 13.76
CA MET A 156 6.09 10.55 12.49
C MET A 156 6.74 11.91 12.28
N LEU A 157 6.72 12.78 13.29
CA LEU A 157 7.29 14.14 13.23
C LEU A 157 8.82 14.16 13.06
N THR A 158 9.52 13.03 13.28
CA THR A 158 10.95 12.92 12.95
C THR A 158 11.19 12.97 11.45
N ASN A 159 10.28 12.45 10.65
CA ASN A 159 10.44 12.32 9.20
C ASN A 159 9.54 13.27 8.40
N VAL A 160 8.42 13.72 8.98
CA VAL A 160 7.43 14.58 8.32
C VAL A 160 7.81 16.04 8.46
N SER A 161 7.93 16.76 7.34
CA SER A 161 8.15 18.20 7.33
C SER A 161 6.89 18.97 7.77
N THR A 162 7.06 20.18 8.26
CA THR A 162 5.92 21.06 8.62
C THR A 162 4.98 21.27 7.43
N GLY A 163 5.54 21.42 6.22
CA GLY A 163 4.74 21.58 5.00
C GLY A 163 3.89 20.35 4.66
N THR A 164 4.39 19.15 4.96
CA THR A 164 3.65 17.91 4.81
C THR A 164 2.59 17.76 5.90
N ALA A 165 2.94 18.03 7.17
CA ALA A 165 2.06 17.87 8.32
C ALA A 165 0.75 18.65 8.22
N ILE A 166 0.79 19.89 7.73
CA ILE A 166 -0.40 20.74 7.58
C ILE A 166 -1.40 20.20 6.54
N ASN A 167 -0.97 19.31 5.66
CA ASN A 167 -1.76 18.67 4.61
C ASN A 167 -2.27 17.28 4.99
N ILE A 168 -2.01 16.83 6.23
CA ILE A 168 -2.49 15.55 6.75
C ILE A 168 -3.75 15.78 7.57
N ASN A 169 -4.69 14.85 7.46
CA ASN A 169 -5.81 14.67 8.37
C ASN A 169 -6.01 13.18 8.67
N GLY A 170 -6.86 12.84 9.62
CA GLY A 170 -7.11 11.45 9.96
C GLY A 170 -8.42 11.24 10.67
N ALA A 171 -8.80 9.97 10.82
CA ALA A 171 -9.93 9.57 11.66
C ALA A 171 -9.58 8.30 12.45
N VAL A 172 -10.07 8.23 13.67
CA VAL A 172 -9.96 7.06 14.55
C VAL A 172 -11.28 6.27 14.53
N ILE A 173 -11.17 4.96 14.56
CA ILE A 173 -12.29 4.02 14.56
C ILE A 173 -12.22 3.17 15.82
N PRO A 174 -12.95 3.52 16.89
CA PRO A 174 -13.12 2.69 18.06
C PRO A 174 -13.78 1.36 17.67
N ALA A 175 -13.07 0.26 17.80
CA ALA A 175 -13.56 -1.06 17.50
C ALA A 175 -12.83 -2.09 18.36
N ARG A 176 -13.58 -3.03 18.96
CA ARG A 176 -12.97 -4.15 19.70
C ARG A 176 -12.16 -5.01 18.74
N SER A 177 -11.01 -5.46 19.21
CA SER A 177 -10.16 -6.40 18.51
C SER A 177 -9.99 -7.67 19.34
N GLU A 178 -10.28 -8.81 18.74
CA GLU A 178 -10.09 -10.11 19.40
C GLU A 178 -8.59 -10.45 19.37
N ASN A 179 -8.00 -10.71 20.53
CA ASN A 179 -6.56 -10.90 20.67
C ASN A 179 -5.97 -12.01 19.80
N ASP A 180 -4.80 -11.76 19.23
CA ASP A 180 -3.74 -12.69 18.78
C ASP A 180 -4.17 -13.95 18.03
N THR A 181 -5.37 -14.00 17.54
CA THR A 181 -5.83 -15.17 16.82
C THR A 181 -5.72 -14.90 15.32
N GLY A 182 -5.08 -15.78 14.58
CA GLY A 182 -4.99 -15.70 13.11
C GLY A 182 -6.36 -15.68 12.39
N ASN A 183 -7.47 -15.57 13.12
CA ASN A 183 -8.83 -15.41 12.63
C ASN A 183 -9.40 -14.00 12.85
N ASN A 184 -8.56 -13.02 13.19
CA ASN A 184 -8.94 -11.62 13.41
C ASN A 184 -8.69 -10.79 12.13
N PRO A 185 -9.68 -10.59 11.24
CA PRO A 185 -9.47 -10.16 9.87
C PRO A 185 -9.43 -8.63 9.71
N HIS A 186 -8.37 -7.99 10.18
CA HIS A 186 -8.16 -6.54 10.08
C HIS A 186 -7.66 -6.04 8.72
N ASN A 187 -7.15 -6.92 7.85
CA ASN A 187 -6.44 -6.51 6.64
C ASN A 187 -7.40 -6.19 5.49
N PRO A 188 -7.46 -4.94 4.96
CA PRO A 188 -8.42 -4.52 3.95
C PRO A 188 -7.98 -4.78 2.50
N MET A 189 -6.80 -5.34 2.25
CA MET A 189 -6.11 -5.31 0.95
C MET A 189 -6.96 -5.79 -0.23
N TYR A 190 -7.68 -6.91 -0.09
CA TYR A 190 -8.55 -7.41 -1.18
C TYR A 190 -9.73 -6.49 -1.47
N GLY A 191 -10.25 -5.82 -0.44
CA GLY A 191 -11.29 -4.81 -0.61
C GLY A 191 -10.77 -3.57 -1.35
N ILE A 192 -9.55 -3.15 -1.06
CA ILE A 192 -8.88 -2.03 -1.74
C ILE A 192 -8.64 -2.38 -3.22
N ALA A 193 -8.17 -3.59 -3.54
CA ALA A 193 -8.07 -4.05 -4.94
C ALA A 193 -9.44 -4.06 -5.63
N ARG A 194 -10.48 -4.59 -4.96
CA ARG A 194 -11.86 -4.60 -5.50
C ARG A 194 -12.40 -3.19 -5.72
N ALA A 195 -12.00 -2.20 -4.91
CA ALA A 195 -12.31 -0.78 -5.11
C ALA A 195 -11.52 -0.14 -6.27
N GLY A 196 -10.70 -0.90 -6.97
CA GLY A 196 -10.03 -0.51 -8.20
C GLY A 196 -8.56 -0.13 -8.04
N ALA A 197 -7.97 -0.26 -6.86
CA ALA A 197 -6.53 -0.05 -6.71
C ALA A 197 -5.76 -1.19 -7.40
N ASP A 198 -4.91 -0.82 -8.35
CA ASP A 198 -4.03 -1.74 -9.07
C ASP A 198 -2.72 -1.03 -9.39
N GLY A 199 -1.66 -1.77 -9.58
CA GLY A 199 -0.34 -1.24 -9.91
C GLY A 199 0.11 -1.64 -11.30
N SER A 200 1.03 -0.88 -11.84
CA SER A 200 1.58 -1.17 -13.17
C SER A 200 2.41 -2.45 -13.23
N LEU A 201 2.93 -2.92 -12.09
CA LEU A 201 3.66 -4.19 -11.96
C LEU A 201 2.88 -5.25 -11.19
N LEU A 202 2.29 -4.87 -10.06
CA LEU A 202 1.64 -5.77 -9.11
C LEU A 202 0.32 -5.16 -8.61
N GLY A 203 -0.71 -5.97 -8.46
CA GLY A 203 -1.96 -5.53 -7.84
C GLY A 203 -1.75 -5.25 -6.35
N LEU A 204 -1.38 -6.27 -5.60
CA LEU A 204 -1.17 -6.18 -4.15
C LEU A 204 0.22 -6.65 -3.74
N ILE A 205 0.80 -5.99 -2.73
CA ILE A 205 2.04 -6.42 -2.09
C ILE A 205 1.88 -6.48 -0.57
N GLY A 206 2.69 -7.30 0.07
CA GLY A 206 2.73 -7.40 1.53
C GLY A 206 4.08 -7.86 2.03
N SER A 207 4.44 -7.49 3.26
CA SER A 207 5.74 -7.83 3.83
C SER A 207 5.82 -9.26 4.41
N ARG A 208 4.72 -10.02 4.36
CA ARG A 208 4.64 -11.42 4.78
C ARG A 208 4.21 -12.33 3.63
N ASN A 209 4.70 -13.56 3.63
CA ASN A 209 4.22 -14.60 2.72
C ASN A 209 2.98 -15.29 3.33
N SER A 210 1.88 -14.56 3.31
CA SER A 210 0.55 -15.01 3.80
C SER A 210 -0.52 -14.66 2.76
N ASP A 211 -1.73 -15.13 2.96
CA ASP A 211 -2.83 -14.82 2.03
C ASP A 211 -3.25 -13.33 2.08
N SER A 212 -3.02 -12.65 3.21
CA SER A 212 -3.28 -11.22 3.33
C SER A 212 -2.06 -10.34 3.03
N GLY A 213 -0.87 -10.91 2.87
CA GLY A 213 0.39 -10.16 2.80
C GLY A 213 0.86 -9.61 4.15
N GLY A 214 0.08 -9.82 5.22
CA GLY A 214 0.34 -9.38 6.59
C GLY A 214 0.31 -10.51 7.61
N ASN A 215 0.30 -10.16 8.90
CA ASN A 215 0.07 -11.09 10.00
C ASN A 215 -1.44 -11.31 10.21
N SER A 216 -2.20 -10.23 10.27
CA SER A 216 -3.66 -10.31 10.35
C SER A 216 -4.26 -10.81 9.05
N MET A 217 -5.33 -11.61 9.16
CA MET A 217 -6.09 -12.10 8.02
C MET A 217 -6.86 -10.97 7.33
N ALA A 218 -7.24 -11.20 6.08
CA ALA A 218 -8.28 -10.43 5.42
C ALA A 218 -9.65 -11.06 5.66
N PRO A 219 -10.77 -10.28 5.60
CA PRO A 219 -12.10 -10.85 5.62
C PRO A 219 -12.27 -11.93 4.55
N VAL A 220 -12.67 -13.13 4.96
CA VAL A 220 -12.77 -14.31 4.07
C VAL A 220 -13.64 -14.05 2.85
N MET A 221 -14.72 -13.27 3.02
CA MET A 221 -15.63 -12.91 1.92
C MET A 221 -15.02 -11.98 0.86
N MET A 222 -13.88 -11.38 1.15
CA MET A 222 -13.18 -10.47 0.25
C MET A 222 -12.02 -11.14 -0.49
N ILE A 223 -11.52 -12.28 0.01
CA ILE A 223 -10.34 -12.95 -0.54
C ILE A 223 -10.59 -13.35 -2.01
N ASN A 224 -9.70 -12.90 -2.87
CA ASN A 224 -9.61 -13.31 -4.27
C ASN A 224 -8.22 -13.92 -4.52
N ALA A 225 -8.19 -15.21 -4.83
CA ALA A 225 -6.91 -15.90 -5.06
C ALA A 225 -6.11 -15.33 -6.25
N GLY A 226 -6.80 -14.66 -7.20
CA GLY A 226 -6.15 -13.97 -8.33
C GLY A 226 -5.37 -12.72 -7.92
N ASP A 227 -5.75 -12.09 -6.80
CA ASP A 227 -5.16 -10.84 -6.31
C ASP A 227 -4.23 -11.07 -5.10
N ARG A 228 -3.76 -12.31 -4.90
CA ARG A 228 -2.92 -12.63 -3.75
C ARG A 228 -1.70 -11.72 -3.66
N PRO A 229 -1.42 -11.08 -2.49
CA PRO A 229 -0.30 -10.18 -2.33
C PRO A 229 1.05 -10.84 -2.62
N THR A 230 1.87 -10.18 -3.42
CA THR A 230 3.28 -10.58 -3.62
C THR A 230 4.10 -10.13 -2.41
N LYS A 231 4.96 -11.03 -1.89
CA LYS A 231 5.84 -10.68 -0.76
C LYS A 231 6.92 -9.70 -1.20
N VAL A 232 7.00 -8.56 -0.47
CA VAL A 232 8.05 -7.55 -0.59
C VAL A 232 8.44 -7.08 0.81
N ASP A 233 9.58 -7.52 1.33
CA ASP A 233 10.04 -7.17 2.68
C ASP A 233 11.45 -6.55 2.72
N ARG A 234 12.11 -6.42 1.55
CA ARG A 234 13.46 -5.85 1.43
C ARG A 234 13.71 -5.27 0.03
N PRO A 235 14.74 -4.41 -0.12
CA PRO A 235 15.06 -3.78 -1.40
C PRO A 235 15.35 -4.77 -2.55
N SER A 236 15.98 -5.92 -2.25
CA SER A 236 16.26 -6.95 -3.26
C SER A 236 15.01 -7.59 -3.87
N ASP A 237 13.89 -7.63 -3.11
CA ASP A 237 12.62 -8.12 -3.64
C ASP A 237 12.08 -7.16 -4.70
N VAL A 238 12.29 -5.86 -4.51
CA VAL A 238 11.83 -4.81 -5.44
C VAL A 238 12.62 -4.87 -6.76
N THR A 239 13.94 -4.94 -6.69
CA THR A 239 14.77 -5.03 -7.90
C THR A 239 14.61 -6.36 -8.63
N GLY A 240 14.21 -7.43 -7.94
CA GLY A 240 13.91 -8.73 -8.52
C GLY A 240 12.56 -8.84 -9.23
N LEU A 241 11.67 -7.84 -9.11
CA LEU A 241 10.35 -7.86 -9.76
C LEU A 241 10.43 -7.72 -11.28
N VAL A 242 11.47 -7.08 -11.79
CA VAL A 242 11.65 -6.81 -13.21
C VAL A 242 12.92 -7.47 -13.70
N ASP A 243 12.77 -8.52 -14.49
CA ASP A 243 13.85 -9.11 -15.27
C ASP A 243 13.70 -8.62 -16.72
N THR A 244 14.47 -7.59 -17.07
CA THR A 244 14.54 -7.07 -18.44
C THR A 244 15.37 -7.99 -19.36
N GLY A 245 15.91 -9.08 -18.82
CA GLY A 245 16.66 -10.09 -19.54
C GLY A 245 17.99 -9.58 -20.12
N ALA A 246 18.66 -10.45 -20.84
CA ALA A 246 19.96 -10.12 -21.46
C ALA A 246 19.89 -9.02 -22.55
N LEU A 247 18.69 -8.64 -22.99
CA LEU A 247 18.50 -7.62 -24.04
C LEU A 247 18.92 -6.23 -23.55
N VAL A 248 18.49 -5.85 -22.33
CA VAL A 248 18.81 -4.54 -21.74
C VAL A 248 20.29 -4.44 -21.38
N GLY A 249 20.97 -5.55 -21.11
CA GLY A 249 22.43 -5.56 -20.93
C GLY A 249 23.25 -5.48 -22.24
N LEU A 250 22.60 -5.73 -23.39
CA LEU A 250 23.24 -5.75 -24.72
C LEU A 250 22.88 -4.53 -25.57
N LEU A 251 21.76 -3.90 -25.32
CA LEU A 251 21.22 -2.76 -26.06
C LEU A 251 20.91 -1.64 -25.07
N ASN A 252 20.93 -0.39 -25.53
CA ASN A 252 20.32 0.67 -24.74
C ASN A 252 18.79 0.48 -24.66
N GLN A 253 18.15 1.11 -23.70
CA GLN A 253 16.71 0.95 -23.43
C GLN A 253 15.85 1.19 -24.67
N ALA A 254 16.10 2.28 -25.40
CA ALA A 254 15.33 2.63 -26.58
C ALA A 254 15.39 1.56 -27.68
N ASP A 255 16.56 0.96 -27.89
CA ASP A 255 16.73 -0.09 -28.87
C ASP A 255 16.15 -1.43 -28.39
N ALA A 256 16.23 -1.72 -27.09
CA ALA A 256 15.59 -2.90 -26.49
C ALA A 256 14.06 -2.83 -26.63
N VAL A 257 13.44 -1.67 -26.38
CA VAL A 257 12.00 -1.43 -26.60
C VAL A 257 11.62 -1.67 -28.05
N LYS A 258 12.33 -1.06 -29.02
CA LYS A 258 12.06 -1.24 -30.47
C LYS A 258 12.15 -2.70 -30.92
N VAL A 259 13.09 -3.46 -30.34
CA VAL A 259 13.21 -4.90 -30.62
C VAL A 259 12.00 -5.65 -30.08
N LEU A 260 11.56 -5.36 -28.85
CA LEU A 260 10.38 -6.00 -28.25
C LEU A 260 9.09 -5.66 -29.01
N GLU A 261 8.93 -4.41 -29.44
CA GLU A 261 7.82 -3.98 -30.31
C GLU A 261 7.83 -4.76 -31.65
N SER A 262 9.01 -4.91 -32.25
CA SER A 262 9.14 -5.67 -33.49
C SER A 262 8.82 -7.15 -33.30
N ILE A 263 9.20 -7.72 -32.16
CA ILE A 263 8.86 -9.11 -31.78
C ILE A 263 7.34 -9.25 -31.61
N GLN A 264 6.69 -8.30 -30.95
CA GLN A 264 5.24 -8.29 -30.77
C GLN A 264 4.54 -8.29 -32.14
N ARG A 265 4.86 -7.35 -33.05
CA ARG A 265 4.25 -7.25 -34.37
C ARG A 265 4.44 -8.52 -35.23
N VAL A 266 5.66 -9.10 -35.20
CA VAL A 266 5.96 -10.36 -35.90
C VAL A 266 5.17 -11.52 -35.27
N SER A 267 5.05 -11.54 -33.96
CA SER A 267 4.31 -12.59 -33.25
C SER A 267 2.82 -12.50 -33.55
N ASP A 268 2.24 -11.30 -33.55
CA ASP A 268 0.85 -11.08 -33.89
C ASP A 268 0.53 -11.55 -35.31
N MET A 269 1.32 -11.14 -36.32
CA MET A 269 1.18 -11.62 -37.70
C MET A 269 1.28 -13.14 -37.83
N LYS A 270 2.07 -13.81 -37.00
CA LYS A 270 2.17 -15.27 -36.98
C LYS A 270 0.98 -15.91 -36.29
N LEU A 271 0.53 -15.37 -35.16
CA LEU A 271 -0.62 -15.87 -34.41
C LEU A 271 -1.91 -15.84 -35.24
N GLN A 272 -2.09 -14.80 -36.06
CA GLN A 272 -3.24 -14.71 -36.99
C GLN A 272 -3.30 -15.88 -37.99
N ARG A 273 -2.14 -16.52 -38.28
CA ARG A 273 -2.03 -17.64 -39.24
C ARG A 273 -1.98 -19.01 -38.57
N VAL A 274 -1.98 -19.07 -37.24
CA VAL A 274 -1.91 -20.32 -36.47
C VAL A 274 -3.33 -20.63 -35.96
N SER A 275 -3.73 -21.90 -36.03
CA SER A 275 -4.90 -22.41 -35.33
C SER A 275 -4.43 -23.29 -34.18
N THR A 276 -4.92 -23.04 -32.99
CA THR A 276 -4.65 -23.86 -31.80
C THR A 276 -5.42 -25.18 -31.82
N LYS A 277 -6.30 -25.38 -32.81
CA LYS A 277 -7.25 -26.50 -32.92
C LYS A 277 -8.27 -26.58 -31.78
N LEU A 278 -8.44 -25.50 -31.05
CA LEU A 278 -9.48 -25.32 -30.03
C LEU A 278 -10.74 -24.71 -30.65
N THR A 279 -11.76 -24.48 -29.84
CA THR A 279 -12.93 -23.71 -30.29
C THR A 279 -12.49 -22.29 -30.66
N VAL A 280 -13.22 -21.61 -31.57
CA VAL A 280 -12.88 -20.26 -32.03
C VAL A 280 -12.65 -19.32 -30.86
N THR A 281 -13.53 -19.30 -29.87
CA THR A 281 -13.43 -18.44 -28.68
C THR A 281 -12.16 -18.74 -27.86
N GLN A 282 -11.77 -20.01 -27.70
CA GLN A 282 -10.56 -20.38 -26.96
C GLN A 282 -9.29 -20.06 -27.75
N ASP A 283 -9.32 -20.21 -29.07
CA ASP A 283 -8.23 -19.83 -29.97
C ASP A 283 -7.94 -18.33 -29.86
N ASP A 284 -8.99 -17.50 -29.93
CA ASP A 284 -8.89 -16.05 -29.79
C ASP A 284 -8.34 -15.65 -28.42
N VAL A 285 -8.87 -16.21 -27.32
CA VAL A 285 -8.37 -15.93 -25.95
C VAL A 285 -6.88 -16.25 -25.80
N ILE A 286 -6.41 -17.38 -26.34
CA ILE A 286 -4.99 -17.74 -26.26
C ILE A 286 -4.13 -16.77 -27.07
N LYS A 287 -4.58 -16.39 -28.25
CA LYS A 287 -3.87 -15.44 -29.11
C LYS A 287 -3.77 -14.07 -28.46
N ASP A 288 -4.85 -13.59 -27.86
CA ASP A 288 -4.90 -12.33 -27.13
C ASP A 288 -3.96 -12.36 -25.91
N LEU A 289 -3.96 -13.44 -25.11
CA LEU A 289 -3.05 -13.60 -23.96
C LEU A 289 -1.58 -13.57 -24.39
N VAL A 290 -1.23 -14.25 -25.48
CA VAL A 290 0.16 -14.24 -26.00
C VAL A 290 0.53 -12.86 -26.52
N ASN A 291 -0.35 -12.20 -27.26
CA ASN A 291 -0.16 -10.84 -27.75
C ASN A 291 0.04 -9.87 -26.58
N CYS A 292 -0.84 -9.91 -25.59
CA CYS A 292 -0.74 -9.08 -24.39
C CYS A 292 0.53 -9.35 -23.57
N GLY A 293 1.03 -10.58 -23.56
CA GLY A 293 2.34 -10.91 -22.97
C GLY A 293 3.49 -10.15 -23.63
N TYR A 294 3.48 -10.01 -24.95
CA TYR A 294 4.50 -9.23 -25.67
C TYR A 294 4.35 -7.73 -25.46
N VAL A 295 3.11 -7.20 -25.46
CA VAL A 295 2.82 -5.78 -25.16
C VAL A 295 3.32 -5.44 -23.74
N LYS A 296 3.01 -6.29 -22.77
CA LYS A 296 3.48 -6.11 -21.38
C LYS A 296 5.00 -6.16 -21.27
N SER A 297 5.66 -7.04 -22.02
CA SER A 297 7.14 -7.12 -22.04
C SER A 297 7.78 -5.84 -22.62
N ALA A 298 7.19 -5.26 -23.66
CA ALA A 298 7.64 -4.00 -24.24
C ALA A 298 7.41 -2.83 -23.28
N ASP A 299 6.23 -2.77 -22.64
CA ASP A 299 5.89 -1.78 -21.62
C ASP A 299 6.82 -1.84 -20.39
N ILE A 300 7.15 -3.03 -19.92
CA ILE A 300 8.10 -3.22 -18.82
C ILE A 300 9.50 -2.73 -19.20
N ALA A 301 9.97 -3.04 -20.42
CA ALA A 301 11.27 -2.58 -20.89
C ALA A 301 11.32 -1.06 -21.08
N ASP A 302 10.20 -0.45 -21.52
CA ASP A 302 10.07 0.99 -21.65
C ASP A 302 10.12 1.70 -20.29
N ARG A 303 9.36 1.23 -19.33
CA ARG A 303 9.29 1.85 -17.99
C ARG A 303 10.47 1.52 -17.09
N PHE A 304 11.01 0.32 -17.19
CA PHE A 304 11.98 -0.25 -16.26
C PHE A 304 13.23 -0.77 -16.96
N GLY A 305 13.63 -0.16 -18.06
CA GLY A 305 14.84 -0.52 -18.79
C GLY A 305 16.10 -0.49 -17.92
N ASP A 306 16.08 0.31 -16.85
CA ASP A 306 17.00 0.23 -15.73
C ASP A 306 16.24 -0.21 -14.47
N PRO A 307 16.30 -1.50 -14.06
CA PRO A 307 15.67 -1.99 -12.83
C PRO A 307 16.17 -1.28 -11.58
N SER A 308 17.32 -0.61 -11.63
CA SER A 308 17.85 0.16 -10.51
C SER A 308 16.93 1.32 -10.13
N SER A 309 16.13 1.85 -11.07
CA SER A 309 15.13 2.90 -10.82
C SER A 309 14.07 2.49 -9.77
N LEU A 310 13.82 1.19 -9.62
CA LEU A 310 12.94 0.64 -8.60
C LEU A 310 13.61 0.50 -7.23
N ASN A 311 14.94 0.57 -7.16
CA ASN A 311 15.69 0.30 -5.93
C ASN A 311 15.53 1.46 -4.92
N PRO A 312 14.85 1.23 -3.77
CA PRO A 312 14.69 2.28 -2.77
C PRO A 312 16.00 2.74 -2.13
N SER A 313 17.06 1.89 -2.17
CA SER A 313 18.36 2.21 -1.55
C SER A 313 19.16 3.28 -2.28
N ILE A 314 18.83 3.56 -3.54
CA ILE A 314 19.49 4.61 -4.35
C ILE A 314 18.55 5.78 -4.66
N ASP A 315 17.31 5.73 -4.19
CA ASP A 315 16.38 6.84 -4.28
C ASP A 315 16.77 7.93 -3.28
N THR A 316 17.22 9.08 -3.78
CA THR A 316 17.72 10.18 -2.96
C THR A 316 16.65 10.86 -2.12
N ASP A 317 15.38 10.67 -2.43
CA ASP A 317 14.26 11.09 -1.58
C ASP A 317 14.07 10.17 -0.39
N ILE A 318 14.46 8.89 -0.53
CA ILE A 318 14.31 7.87 0.52
C ILE A 318 15.57 7.79 1.38
N VAL A 319 16.76 7.67 0.75
CA VAL A 319 18.02 7.40 1.45
C VAL A 319 19.09 8.41 1.05
N GLY A 320 19.78 8.95 2.02
CA GLY A 320 20.93 9.85 1.79
C GLY A 320 20.90 11.12 2.61
N PRO A 321 21.79 12.09 2.32
CA PRO A 321 21.93 13.31 3.12
C PRO A 321 20.67 14.17 3.17
N THR A 322 19.84 14.14 2.14
CA THR A 322 18.54 14.83 2.05
C THR A 322 17.37 13.84 2.02
N GLY A 323 17.66 12.55 2.13
CA GLY A 323 16.67 11.48 2.18
C GLY A 323 15.85 11.50 3.48
N ILE A 324 14.75 10.77 3.48
CA ILE A 324 13.91 10.56 4.66
C ILE A 324 14.70 9.80 5.74
N PHE A 325 15.52 8.84 5.31
CA PHE A 325 16.44 8.11 6.16
C PHE A 325 17.89 8.49 5.80
N THR A 326 18.72 8.68 6.80
CA THR A 326 20.17 8.68 6.58
C THR A 326 20.62 7.28 6.16
N GLN A 327 21.76 7.17 5.47
CA GLN A 327 22.31 5.86 5.09
C GLN A 327 22.51 4.94 6.32
N ALA A 328 23.02 5.50 7.41
CA ALA A 328 23.28 4.73 8.64
C ALA A 328 21.99 4.18 9.27
N GLU A 329 20.92 4.97 9.32
CA GLU A 329 19.62 4.53 9.83
C GLU A 329 19.03 3.43 8.93
N TYR A 330 19.07 3.64 7.63
CA TYR A 330 18.57 2.69 6.65
C TYR A 330 19.29 1.34 6.74
N ASP A 331 20.61 1.35 6.86
CA ASP A 331 21.41 0.13 6.93
C ASP A 331 21.24 -0.61 8.26
N SER A 332 20.92 0.11 9.34
CA SER A 332 20.83 -0.46 10.68
C SER A 332 19.45 -1.07 11.03
N ASP A 333 18.38 -0.73 10.31
CA ASP A 333 17.01 -1.13 10.69
C ASP A 333 16.26 -1.80 9.52
N ASP A 334 15.90 -3.07 9.68
CA ASP A 334 15.14 -3.85 8.72
C ASP A 334 13.74 -3.27 8.46
N GLU A 335 13.11 -2.64 9.46
CA GLU A 335 11.80 -2.04 9.32
C GLU A 335 11.85 -0.80 8.40
N PHE A 336 12.94 -0.04 8.43
CA PHE A 336 13.14 1.08 7.50
C PHE A 336 13.35 0.59 6.07
N ARG A 337 14.15 -0.47 5.88
CA ARG A 337 14.35 -1.09 4.54
C ARG A 337 13.07 -1.67 3.97
N LYS A 338 12.28 -2.36 4.81
CA LYS A 338 10.97 -2.91 4.46
C LYS A 338 10.00 -1.81 4.07
N THR A 339 9.89 -0.76 4.91
CA THR A 339 9.03 0.41 4.64
C THR A 339 9.41 1.09 3.34
N ALA A 340 10.70 1.31 3.11
CA ALA A 340 11.21 1.90 1.87
C ALA A 340 10.85 1.08 0.63
N ALA A 341 10.94 -0.26 0.71
CA ALA A 341 10.58 -1.14 -0.39
C ALA A 341 9.08 -1.06 -0.73
N VAL A 342 8.21 -1.11 0.29
CA VAL A 342 6.75 -1.05 0.08
C VAL A 342 6.32 0.34 -0.39
N MET A 343 6.76 1.42 0.29
CA MET A 343 6.36 2.79 -0.07
C MET A 343 6.83 3.18 -1.48
N LYS A 344 8.05 2.75 -1.89
CA LYS A 344 8.56 2.98 -3.25
C LYS A 344 7.62 2.39 -4.30
N LEU A 345 7.15 1.17 -4.12
CA LEU A 345 6.27 0.52 -5.08
C LEU A 345 4.86 1.10 -5.08
N VAL A 346 4.27 1.32 -3.90
CA VAL A 346 2.87 1.75 -3.80
C VAL A 346 2.70 3.22 -4.17
N ILE A 347 3.52 4.11 -3.63
CA ILE A 347 3.36 5.55 -3.82
C ILE A 347 3.68 5.96 -5.26
N ASN A 348 4.60 5.24 -5.93
CA ASN A 348 4.84 5.45 -7.37
C ASN A 348 3.85 4.68 -8.28
N GLY A 349 2.83 4.01 -7.74
CA GLY A 349 1.83 3.28 -8.51
C GLY A 349 2.35 2.03 -9.23
N PHE A 350 3.48 1.48 -8.79
CA PHE A 350 3.99 0.20 -9.29
C PHE A 350 3.25 -0.97 -8.66
N ALA A 351 2.74 -0.80 -7.42
CA ALA A 351 1.79 -1.69 -6.78
C ALA A 351 0.51 -0.91 -6.41
N GLY A 352 -0.64 -1.56 -6.46
CA GLY A 352 -1.93 -0.91 -6.17
C GLY A 352 -2.10 -0.58 -4.69
N ALA A 353 -1.69 -1.51 -3.81
CA ALA A 353 -1.70 -1.30 -2.36
C ALA A 353 -0.67 -2.18 -1.66
N GLY A 354 -0.29 -1.82 -0.42
CA GLY A 354 0.75 -2.51 0.34
C GLY A 354 0.46 -2.67 1.83
N THR A 355 0.85 -3.85 2.38
CA THR A 355 0.85 -4.13 3.81
C THR A 355 2.27 -4.14 4.36
N ILE A 356 2.54 -3.31 5.37
CA ILE A 356 3.77 -3.33 6.17
C ILE A 356 3.46 -3.97 7.51
N THR A 357 3.93 -5.19 7.72
CA THR A 357 3.77 -5.87 9.01
C THR A 357 5.00 -5.62 9.87
N MET A 358 4.78 -5.13 11.08
CA MET A 358 5.79 -4.97 12.11
C MET A 358 5.47 -5.89 13.28
N GLY A 359 6.41 -6.75 13.66
CA GLY A 359 6.20 -7.74 14.72
C GLY A 359 6.60 -7.29 16.11
N GLY A 360 6.13 -8.05 17.12
CA GLY A 360 6.54 -7.90 18.50
C GLY A 360 5.78 -6.82 19.27
N TYR A 361 4.55 -6.52 18.87
CA TYR A 361 3.67 -5.57 19.55
C TYR A 361 2.89 -6.19 20.71
N ASP A 362 3.19 -7.42 21.05
CA ASP A 362 2.73 -8.08 22.28
C ASP A 362 3.58 -7.65 23.48
N TYR A 363 3.44 -6.38 23.89
CA TYR A 363 4.24 -5.80 24.98
C TYR A 363 3.43 -5.60 26.28
N HIS A 364 2.46 -6.48 26.55
CA HIS A 364 1.81 -6.56 27.86
C HIS A 364 2.76 -7.12 28.96
N GLY A 365 2.33 -7.14 30.21
CA GLY A 365 3.10 -7.66 31.32
C GLY A 365 4.22 -6.75 31.78
N GLY A 366 3.95 -5.45 31.96
CA GLY A 366 4.89 -4.45 32.48
C GLY A 366 5.93 -3.99 31.46
N ARG A 367 5.61 -3.99 30.15
CA ARG A 367 6.57 -3.63 29.09
C ARG A 367 6.25 -2.29 28.42
N ARG A 368 5.91 -1.28 29.23
CA ARG A 368 5.61 0.05 28.69
C ARG A 368 6.75 0.63 27.87
N ALA A 369 7.97 0.61 28.42
CA ALA A 369 9.16 1.12 27.77
C ALA A 369 9.43 0.42 26.41
N GLU A 370 9.28 -0.90 26.35
CA GLU A 370 9.40 -1.65 25.09
C GLU A 370 8.35 -1.21 24.05
N GLY A 371 7.10 -1.00 24.49
CA GLY A 371 6.02 -0.49 23.66
C GLY A 371 6.33 0.89 23.10
N GLU A 372 6.78 1.84 23.92
CA GLU A 372 7.14 3.20 23.50
C GLU A 372 8.23 3.21 22.41
N VAL A 373 9.26 2.37 22.56
CA VAL A 373 10.34 2.26 21.56
C VAL A 373 9.81 1.69 20.23
N LYS A 374 8.97 0.66 20.30
CA LYS A 374 8.36 0.05 19.08
C LYS A 374 7.37 0.99 18.41
N ASP A 375 6.51 1.64 19.17
CA ASP A 375 5.54 2.61 18.68
C ASP A 375 6.24 3.81 18.02
N PHE A 376 7.34 4.29 18.62
CA PHE A 376 8.16 5.35 18.02
C PHE A 376 8.76 4.92 16.68
N ARG A 377 9.29 3.68 16.59
CA ARG A 377 9.82 3.14 15.33
C ARG A 377 8.73 2.98 14.27
N ALA A 378 7.54 2.50 14.64
CA ALA A 378 6.39 2.45 13.74
C ALA A 378 6.00 3.84 13.27
N GLY A 379 5.96 4.82 14.17
CA GLY A 379 5.73 6.22 13.83
C GLY A 379 6.74 6.75 12.80
N ARG A 380 8.01 6.42 12.94
CA ARG A 380 9.03 6.79 11.93
C ARG A 380 8.74 6.18 10.55
N CYS A 381 8.33 4.91 10.50
CA CYS A 381 7.93 4.25 9.26
C CYS A 381 6.68 4.89 8.64
N MET A 382 5.67 5.21 9.46
CA MET A 382 4.47 5.92 9.03
C MET A 382 4.80 7.31 8.48
N GLY A 383 5.62 8.08 9.21
CA GLY A 383 6.09 9.40 8.79
C GLY A 383 6.87 9.35 7.48
N ALA A 384 7.66 8.29 7.29
CA ALA A 384 8.39 8.08 6.04
C ALA A 384 7.46 7.93 4.83
N CYS A 385 6.38 7.14 4.96
CA CYS A 385 5.39 6.99 3.89
C CYS A 385 4.69 8.32 3.57
N LEU A 386 4.30 9.09 4.59
CA LEU A 386 3.63 10.39 4.42
C LEU A 386 4.56 11.42 3.76
N GLU A 387 5.80 11.52 4.21
CA GLU A 387 6.78 12.44 3.63
C GLU A 387 7.17 12.03 2.20
N TYR A 388 7.30 10.73 1.93
CA TYR A 388 7.59 10.26 0.58
C TYR A 388 6.44 10.57 -0.39
N ALA A 389 5.19 10.39 0.04
CA ALA A 389 4.02 10.80 -0.75
C ALA A 389 4.04 12.30 -1.06
N ALA A 390 4.47 13.13 -0.09
CA ALA A 390 4.61 14.57 -0.28
C ALA A 390 5.70 14.92 -1.29
N ARG A 391 6.86 14.25 -1.24
CA ARG A 391 7.96 14.46 -2.19
C ARG A 391 7.59 14.04 -3.61
N VAL A 392 6.84 12.95 -3.75
CA VAL A 392 6.31 12.49 -5.05
C VAL A 392 5.15 13.38 -5.52
N GLY A 393 4.47 14.07 -4.61
CA GLY A 393 3.35 14.97 -4.92
C GLY A 393 2.02 14.26 -5.16
N VAL A 394 1.81 13.07 -4.57
CA VAL A 394 0.58 12.28 -4.70
C VAL A 394 -0.14 12.15 -3.37
N PRO A 395 -1.49 12.05 -3.34
CA PRO A 395 -2.20 11.75 -2.11
C PRO A 395 -1.87 10.34 -1.60
N LEU A 396 -2.08 10.10 -0.30
CA LEU A 396 -1.89 8.80 0.32
C LEU A 396 -2.96 8.57 1.38
N MET A 397 -3.58 7.39 1.39
CA MET A 397 -4.32 6.90 2.55
C MET A 397 -3.49 5.83 3.26
N MET A 398 -3.26 6.03 4.55
CA MET A 398 -2.52 5.11 5.41
C MET A 398 -3.42 4.62 6.53
N TYR A 399 -3.59 3.30 6.66
CA TYR A 399 -4.41 2.67 7.69
C TYR A 399 -3.52 1.92 8.69
N VAL A 400 -3.78 2.08 9.98
CA VAL A 400 -2.99 1.48 11.07
C VAL A 400 -3.90 0.65 11.96
N PHE A 401 -3.55 -0.60 12.15
CA PHE A 401 -4.31 -1.54 12.96
C PHE A 401 -3.41 -2.53 13.70
N SER A 402 -3.97 -3.19 14.68
CA SER A 402 -3.36 -4.30 15.40
C SER A 402 -4.39 -5.39 15.64
N ASP A 403 -3.95 -6.62 15.71
CA ASP A 403 -4.76 -7.81 15.98
C ASP A 403 -5.04 -8.04 17.48
N GLY A 404 -4.90 -7.02 18.30
CA GLY A 404 -5.22 -7.00 19.70
C GLY A 404 -5.17 -5.58 20.27
N SER A 405 -5.21 -5.46 21.58
CA SER A 405 -4.99 -4.22 22.31
C SER A 405 -4.64 -4.49 23.77
N LEU A 406 -4.20 -3.47 24.49
CA LEU A 406 -3.66 -3.53 25.85
C LEU A 406 -4.42 -2.63 26.80
N SER A 407 -4.36 -2.94 28.09
CA SER A 407 -4.84 -2.05 29.14
C SER A 407 -3.81 -1.90 30.27
N SER A 408 -3.93 -0.79 30.99
CA SER A 408 -3.17 -0.47 32.19
C SER A 408 -4.06 -0.62 33.43
N ASP A 409 -3.48 -1.05 34.53
CA ASP A 409 -4.09 -1.06 35.86
C ASP A 409 -3.77 0.19 36.69
N GLY A 410 -3.02 1.14 36.10
CA GLY A 410 -2.63 2.39 36.72
C GLY A 410 -1.21 2.37 37.37
N ALA A 411 -0.50 1.24 37.33
CA ALA A 411 0.94 1.23 37.63
C ALA A 411 1.67 2.11 36.59
N ILE A 412 2.76 2.78 37.01
CA ILE A 412 3.46 3.77 36.20
C ILE A 412 4.90 3.31 35.95
N ASP A 413 5.30 3.33 34.68
CA ASP A 413 6.70 3.14 34.28
C ASP A 413 7.45 4.48 34.32
N ASN A 414 8.25 4.67 35.36
CA ASN A 414 9.10 5.86 35.53
C ASN A 414 10.49 5.72 34.90
N SER A 415 10.75 4.68 34.12
CA SER A 415 11.98 4.58 33.32
C SER A 415 12.03 5.66 32.23
N VAL A 416 13.22 5.90 31.70
CA VAL A 416 13.40 6.92 30.64
C VAL A 416 12.49 6.65 29.43
N ASP A 417 12.41 5.40 29.01
CA ASP A 417 11.60 5.00 27.85
C ASP A 417 10.12 4.82 28.22
N GLY A 418 9.78 4.50 29.48
CA GLY A 418 8.39 4.42 29.98
C GLY A 418 7.71 5.79 30.09
N ARG A 419 8.50 6.86 30.25
CA ARG A 419 8.08 8.28 30.15
C ARG A 419 7.03 8.68 31.18
N GLY A 420 6.93 7.99 32.30
CA GLY A 420 5.92 8.26 33.33
C GLY A 420 4.50 7.86 32.95
N LYS A 421 4.33 7.04 31.93
CA LYS A 421 3.02 6.54 31.49
C LYS A 421 2.62 5.25 32.20
N GLY A 422 1.33 4.89 32.06
CA GLY A 422 0.79 3.66 32.65
C GLY A 422 1.41 2.40 32.04
N GLU A 423 1.79 1.46 32.91
CA GLU A 423 2.26 0.14 32.52
C GLU A 423 1.20 -0.65 31.75
N TRP A 424 1.61 -1.39 30.74
CA TRP A 424 0.73 -2.31 30.02
C TRP A 424 0.67 -3.65 30.77
N THR A 425 -0.41 -3.89 31.49
CA THR A 425 -0.51 -5.01 32.44
C THR A 425 -1.24 -6.22 31.88
N SER A 426 -2.12 -6.04 30.90
CA SER A 426 -2.82 -7.16 30.27
C SER A 426 -3.33 -6.84 28.87
N ASP A 427 -3.59 -7.89 28.10
CA ASP A 427 -4.40 -7.82 26.89
C ASP A 427 -5.81 -7.36 27.20
N ASN A 428 -6.38 -6.58 26.30
CA ASN A 428 -7.74 -6.10 26.46
C ASN A 428 -8.41 -5.73 25.13
N GLN A 429 -9.20 -6.63 24.61
CA GLN A 429 -9.93 -6.40 23.36
C GLN A 429 -10.88 -5.18 23.38
N SER A 430 -11.28 -4.70 24.56
CA SER A 430 -12.23 -3.58 24.67
C SER A 430 -11.57 -2.20 24.60
N THR A 431 -10.25 -2.12 24.68
CA THR A 431 -9.48 -0.86 24.60
C THR A 431 -8.96 -0.58 23.18
N ALA A 432 -9.35 -1.39 22.20
CA ALA A 432 -8.84 -1.33 20.86
C ALA A 432 -9.44 -0.18 20.03
N ALA A 433 -8.63 0.33 19.14
CA ALA A 433 -9.01 1.22 18.06
C ALA A 433 -8.08 1.00 16.87
N SER A 434 -8.55 1.38 15.70
CA SER A 434 -7.70 1.57 14.53
C SER A 434 -7.81 3.02 14.08
N PHE A 435 -6.88 3.49 13.26
CA PHE A 435 -6.96 4.83 12.69
C PHE A 435 -6.43 4.87 11.28
N PHE A 436 -6.82 5.87 10.52
CA PHE A 436 -6.22 6.14 9.23
C PHE A 436 -5.82 7.61 9.11
N LEU A 437 -4.75 7.86 8.37
CA LEU A 437 -4.27 9.18 7.99
C LEU A 437 -4.40 9.36 6.48
N VAL A 438 -4.73 10.57 6.07
CA VAL A 438 -4.85 10.97 4.66
C VAL A 438 -3.93 12.15 4.44
N TYR A 439 -2.92 11.98 3.59
CA TYR A 439 -2.16 13.10 3.03
C TYR A 439 -2.79 13.52 1.71
N ASN A 440 -2.98 14.82 1.53
CA ASN A 440 -3.49 15.39 0.28
C ASN A 440 -2.63 16.61 -0.13
N PRO A 441 -1.91 16.56 -1.27
CA PRO A 441 -1.08 17.66 -1.73
C PRO A 441 -1.86 18.95 -2.01
N GLY A 442 -3.18 18.84 -2.28
CA GLY A 442 -4.08 19.98 -2.49
C GLY A 442 -4.54 20.69 -1.22
N GLY A 443 -4.08 20.26 -0.03
CA GLY A 443 -4.47 20.79 1.27
C GLY A 443 -5.15 19.74 2.14
N ARG A 444 -5.27 20.02 3.43
CA ARG A 444 -5.84 19.08 4.42
C ARG A 444 -7.24 18.59 4.01
N ALA A 445 -7.44 17.27 4.00
CA ALA A 445 -8.74 16.67 3.69
C ALA A 445 -9.84 17.22 4.64
N THR A 446 -10.96 17.67 4.06
CA THR A 446 -12.04 18.30 4.80
C THR A 446 -12.98 17.26 5.39
N LEU A 447 -13.26 17.38 6.70
CA LEU A 447 -14.24 16.53 7.38
C LEU A 447 -15.64 16.76 6.80
N THR A 448 -16.40 15.68 6.65
CA THR A 448 -17.84 15.77 6.34
C THR A 448 -18.61 16.24 7.57
N GLY A 449 -19.82 16.75 7.37
CA GLY A 449 -20.67 17.31 8.43
C GLY A 449 -20.81 18.81 8.34
N GLY A 450 -22.02 19.31 8.60
CA GLY A 450 -22.39 20.72 8.50
C GLY A 450 -22.08 21.55 9.75
N THR A 451 -21.76 20.89 10.88
CA THR A 451 -21.44 21.58 12.15
C THR A 451 -20.14 21.02 12.76
N PRO A 452 -19.44 21.81 13.62
CA PRO A 452 -18.24 21.33 14.31
C PRO A 452 -18.47 20.03 15.09
N GLU A 453 -19.63 19.86 15.71
CA GLU A 453 -19.96 18.64 16.46
C GLU A 453 -20.14 17.42 15.53
N GLN A 454 -20.71 17.63 14.35
CA GLN A 454 -20.79 16.59 13.34
C GLN A 454 -19.40 16.23 12.83
N GLN A 455 -18.56 17.22 12.54
CA GLN A 455 -17.18 17.02 12.09
C GLN A 455 -16.35 16.27 13.13
N ALA A 456 -16.48 16.60 14.42
CA ALA A 456 -15.80 15.88 15.51
C ALA A 456 -16.19 14.40 15.54
N ARG A 457 -17.48 14.07 15.32
CA ARG A 457 -17.94 12.68 15.19
C ARG A 457 -17.48 11.99 13.92
N ARG A 458 -17.15 12.73 12.85
CA ARG A 458 -16.58 12.17 11.63
C ARG A 458 -15.10 11.86 11.79
N GLN A 459 -14.41 12.59 12.64
CA GLN A 459 -13.03 12.34 12.97
C GLN A 459 -12.84 11.16 13.94
N GLN A 460 -13.90 10.80 14.69
CA GLN A 460 -13.97 9.60 15.50
C GLN A 460 -15.23 8.79 15.16
N LEU A 461 -15.08 7.72 14.39
CA LEU A 461 -16.18 6.89 13.89
C LEU A 461 -16.57 5.82 14.91
N GLY A 462 -17.31 6.21 15.91
CA GLY A 462 -17.65 5.49 17.12
C GLY A 462 -17.22 6.25 18.37
N TYR A 463 -17.26 5.63 19.55
CA TYR A 463 -16.80 6.29 20.76
C TYR A 463 -16.44 5.31 21.88
N PHE A 464 -15.74 5.82 22.89
CA PHE A 464 -15.41 5.12 24.12
C PHE A 464 -16.35 5.51 25.25
N ARG A 465 -16.65 4.57 26.13
CA ARG A 465 -17.31 4.84 27.41
C ARG A 465 -16.35 5.56 28.35
N GLY A 466 -16.90 6.21 29.36
CA GLY A 466 -16.09 6.89 30.37
C GLY A 466 -15.07 5.99 31.10
N ASP A 467 -15.24 4.68 31.08
CA ASP A 467 -14.33 3.68 31.66
C ASP A 467 -13.17 3.25 30.74
N GLY A 468 -13.01 3.89 29.58
CA GLY A 468 -11.96 3.55 28.62
C GLY A 468 -12.24 2.27 27.82
N SER A 469 -13.49 1.83 27.69
CA SER A 469 -13.87 0.73 26.81
C SER A 469 -14.68 1.21 25.63
N VAL A 470 -14.53 0.53 24.49
CA VAL A 470 -15.33 0.79 23.28
C VAL A 470 -16.83 0.61 23.55
N GLU A 471 -17.66 1.57 23.15
CA GLU A 471 -19.11 1.39 23.10
C GLU A 471 -19.50 0.54 21.89
N THR A 472 -19.83 -0.71 22.15
CA THR A 472 -20.06 -1.73 21.11
C THR A 472 -21.28 -1.49 20.25
N ALA A 473 -22.23 -0.66 20.72
CA ALA A 473 -23.44 -0.29 19.99
C ALA A 473 -23.27 1.03 19.19
N ALA A 474 -22.10 1.67 19.27
CA ALA A 474 -21.89 2.98 18.66
C ALA A 474 -21.93 2.94 17.12
N THR A 475 -21.37 1.90 16.54
CA THR A 475 -21.32 1.68 15.07
C THR A 475 -21.32 0.19 14.76
N PRO A 476 -21.64 -0.22 13.52
CA PRO A 476 -21.49 -1.61 13.09
C PRO A 476 -20.06 -2.15 13.27
N ALA A 477 -19.05 -1.31 13.08
CA ALA A 477 -17.63 -1.65 13.23
C ALA A 477 -17.22 -1.93 14.68
N ALA A 478 -17.87 -1.31 15.67
CA ALA A 478 -17.41 -1.27 17.05
C ALA A 478 -17.23 -2.66 17.71
N ASN A 479 -17.95 -3.68 17.24
CA ASN A 479 -17.87 -5.05 17.76
C ASN A 479 -17.72 -6.10 16.65
N ASN A 480 -17.24 -5.72 15.48
CA ASN A 480 -17.09 -6.63 14.34
C ASN A 480 -15.96 -6.17 13.42
N VAL A 481 -14.85 -6.90 13.40
CA VAL A 481 -13.66 -6.57 12.64
C VAL A 481 -13.90 -6.60 11.11
N ASN A 482 -14.78 -7.48 10.60
CA ASN A 482 -15.14 -7.45 9.18
C ASN A 482 -15.83 -6.11 8.83
N LEU A 483 -16.69 -5.59 9.70
CA LEU A 483 -17.37 -4.30 9.49
C LEU A 483 -16.43 -3.11 9.74
N LEU A 484 -15.39 -3.28 10.57
CA LEU A 484 -14.30 -2.32 10.67
C LEU A 484 -13.57 -2.19 9.32
N VAL A 485 -13.21 -3.30 8.70
CA VAL A 485 -12.60 -3.32 7.36
C VAL A 485 -13.54 -2.68 6.33
N GLU A 486 -14.82 -3.03 6.32
CA GLU A 486 -15.80 -2.39 5.43
C GLU A 486 -15.88 -0.86 5.64
N THR A 487 -15.74 -0.39 6.88
CA THR A 487 -15.71 1.05 7.19
C THR A 487 -14.46 1.73 6.61
N VAL A 488 -13.30 1.07 6.66
CA VAL A 488 -12.07 1.56 6.02
C VAL A 488 -12.24 1.65 4.50
N LEU A 489 -12.80 0.61 3.87
CA LEU A 489 -13.08 0.58 2.43
C LEU A 489 -14.06 1.67 2.00
N LEU A 490 -15.12 1.90 2.79
CA LEU A 490 -16.07 2.98 2.56
C LEU A 490 -15.36 4.34 2.55
N ASN A 491 -14.45 4.57 3.50
CA ASN A 491 -13.68 5.81 3.58
C ASN A 491 -12.67 5.95 2.43
N TYR A 492 -12.03 4.86 2.00
CA TYR A 492 -11.18 4.86 0.82
C TYR A 492 -11.97 5.26 -0.43
N MET A 493 -13.13 4.65 -0.67
CA MET A 493 -14.00 5.01 -1.79
C MET A 493 -14.55 6.44 -1.68
N ALA A 494 -14.80 6.93 -0.47
CA ALA A 494 -15.26 8.30 -0.25
C ALA A 494 -14.22 9.34 -0.65
N LEU A 495 -12.93 9.08 -0.43
CA LEU A 495 -11.84 9.95 -0.89
C LEU A 495 -11.82 10.10 -2.42
N HIS A 496 -12.40 9.14 -3.15
CA HIS A 496 -12.56 9.14 -4.61
C HIS A 496 -13.92 9.69 -5.07
N GLY A 497 -14.84 10.06 -4.17
CA GLY A 497 -16.23 10.39 -4.51
C GLY A 497 -17.07 9.18 -4.95
N GLU A 498 -16.63 7.97 -4.64
CA GLU A 498 -17.21 6.71 -5.10
C GLU A 498 -18.02 5.96 -4.03
N GLN A 499 -18.20 6.54 -2.84
CA GLN A 499 -18.93 5.91 -1.72
C GLN A 499 -20.37 5.50 -2.10
N GLY A 500 -20.99 6.16 -3.08
CA GLY A 500 -22.30 5.80 -3.60
C GLY A 500 -22.34 4.40 -4.25
N ASN A 501 -21.20 3.94 -4.78
CA ASN A 501 -21.07 2.62 -5.40
C ASN A 501 -20.71 1.51 -4.40
N PHE A 502 -20.52 1.83 -3.12
CA PHE A 502 -20.06 0.88 -2.11
C PHE A 502 -20.93 -0.40 -2.05
N ALA A 503 -22.25 -0.24 -1.97
CA ALA A 503 -23.15 -1.39 -1.93
C ALA A 503 -23.20 -2.21 -3.22
N THR A 504 -22.83 -1.64 -4.35
CA THR A 504 -22.72 -2.36 -5.63
C THR A 504 -21.45 -3.21 -5.66
N LEU A 505 -20.33 -2.68 -5.19
CA LEU A 505 -19.06 -3.41 -5.12
C LEU A 505 -19.04 -4.43 -3.98
N PHE A 506 -19.70 -4.11 -2.87
CA PHE A 506 -19.81 -4.95 -1.67
C PHE A 506 -21.28 -5.27 -1.34
N PRO A 507 -21.97 -6.09 -2.16
CA PRO A 507 -23.42 -6.29 -2.04
C PRO A 507 -23.84 -6.95 -0.73
N ASN A 508 -22.95 -7.70 -0.09
CA ASN A 508 -23.19 -8.38 1.19
C ASN A 508 -22.62 -7.60 2.38
N ASN A 509 -22.38 -6.27 2.23
CA ASN A 509 -21.86 -5.47 3.34
C ASN A 509 -22.85 -5.38 4.51
N GLY A 510 -22.29 -5.26 5.71
CA GLY A 510 -23.05 -5.15 6.95
C GLY A 510 -23.18 -3.72 7.50
N LEU A 511 -22.75 -2.68 6.76
CA LEU A 511 -22.77 -1.28 7.21
C LEU A 511 -24.18 -0.64 7.22
N GLY A 512 -25.20 -1.36 6.73
CA GLY A 512 -26.59 -0.90 6.82
C GLY A 512 -27.02 0.07 5.73
N SER A 513 -27.90 1.02 6.08
CA SER A 513 -28.50 1.96 5.12
C SER A 513 -27.49 2.98 4.58
N THR A 514 -27.83 3.63 3.46
CA THR A 514 -27.04 4.73 2.90
C THR A 514 -26.80 5.83 3.92
N THR A 515 -27.84 6.23 4.68
CA THR A 515 -27.73 7.25 5.74
C THR A 515 -26.71 6.84 6.81
N LEU A 516 -26.68 5.56 7.20
CA LEU A 516 -25.71 5.07 8.17
C LEU A 516 -24.30 5.07 7.56
N ARG A 517 -24.13 4.59 6.32
CA ARG A 517 -22.84 4.67 5.61
C ARG A 517 -22.34 6.11 5.47
N ASP A 518 -23.21 7.04 5.10
CA ASP A 518 -22.87 8.47 5.08
C ASP A 518 -22.38 8.95 6.45
N SER A 519 -22.97 8.45 7.54
CA SER A 519 -22.52 8.78 8.90
C SER A 519 -21.16 8.18 9.27
N LEU A 520 -20.69 7.15 8.59
CA LEU A 520 -19.40 6.50 8.77
C LEU A 520 -18.30 7.01 7.81
N THR A 521 -18.62 8.04 7.02
CA THR A 521 -17.68 8.66 6.07
C THR A 521 -17.03 9.89 6.70
N ALA A 522 -15.72 9.87 6.90
CA ALA A 522 -14.99 10.94 7.59
C ALA A 522 -14.76 12.16 6.70
N PHE A 523 -14.30 11.97 5.47
CA PHE A 523 -13.83 13.05 4.61
C PHE A 523 -14.66 13.21 3.34
N ALA A 524 -14.74 14.47 2.89
CA ALA A 524 -15.16 14.78 1.52
C ALA A 524 -14.13 14.24 0.51
N PRO A 525 -14.53 14.01 -0.75
CA PRO A 525 -13.62 13.57 -1.80
C PRO A 525 -12.42 14.49 -1.96
N ILE A 526 -11.22 13.94 -2.09
CA ILE A 526 -10.00 14.69 -2.40
C ILE A 526 -9.61 14.53 -3.88
N VAL A 527 -10.17 13.53 -4.55
CA VAL A 527 -10.11 13.34 -6.01
C VAL A 527 -11.49 12.96 -6.54
N ASN A 528 -11.69 13.11 -7.84
CA ASN A 528 -12.93 12.70 -8.50
C ASN A 528 -12.65 11.47 -9.38
N GLY A 529 -12.84 10.28 -8.81
CA GLY A 529 -12.59 9.00 -9.45
C GLY A 529 -11.11 8.62 -9.49
N THR A 530 -10.27 9.37 -10.20
CA THR A 530 -8.82 9.10 -10.34
C THR A 530 -7.97 10.32 -10.00
N ILE A 531 -6.70 10.09 -9.61
CA ILE A 531 -5.68 11.13 -9.34
C ILE A 531 -5.04 11.60 -10.65
#